data_907892bde4105c94c19f61a989aafaaf
#
_entry.id   907892bde4105c94c19f61a989aafaaf
#
_cell.length_a   1.000
_cell.length_b   1.000
_cell.length_c   1.000
_cell.angle_alpha   90.00
_cell.angle_beta   90.00
_cell.angle_gamma   90.00
#
_symmetry.space_group_name_H-M   'P 1'
#
loop_
_entity.id
_entity.type
_entity.pdbx_description
1 polymer ?
#
loop_
_entity_poly.entity_id
_entity_poly.type
_entity_poly.pdbx_seq_one_letter_code
_entity_poly.pdbx_strand_id
1 'polypeptide(L)'
;ERMSLDVAARQPWTKHFTGTRFLKIPLVIIGFDPVMIIFCVFINGYYQFFCHTQTIGKLPRWYEYIFNTPSHHRVHHSRNPKYLDANYAGTLIIWDRMFGTFVAEDPKEPCDYGLVVPMTTLNPLTILFEEYANIFKDICKPGISLKARFMYLFGPPGWSHDGSRKMSTDIKQDYYNTLKNNR
;
A
#
# COMPACT_ATOMS: atom_id res chain seq x y z
N GLU A 1 -6.35 -13.65 4.88
CA GLU A 1 -6.77 -12.40 5.54
C GLU A 1 -8.19 -12.02 5.13
N ARG A 2 -8.82 -11.10 5.87
CA ARG A 2 -10.18 -10.62 5.58
C ARG A 2 -10.17 -9.10 5.50
N MET A 3 -10.98 -8.57 4.63
CA MET A 3 -11.26 -7.13 4.57
C MET A 3 -12.45 -6.82 5.47
N SER A 4 -12.18 -6.35 6.69
CA SER A 4 -13.20 -6.13 7.72
C SER A 4 -12.80 -5.01 8.68
N LEU A 5 -13.79 -4.42 9.36
CA LEU A 5 -13.60 -3.30 10.27
C LEU A 5 -12.71 -3.65 11.48
N ASP A 6 -12.76 -4.90 11.96
CA ASP A 6 -11.92 -5.35 13.06
C ASP A 6 -10.44 -5.45 12.65
N VAL A 7 -10.15 -5.84 11.40
CA VAL A 7 -8.79 -5.82 10.84
C VAL A 7 -8.31 -4.38 10.65
N ALA A 8 -9.17 -3.49 10.17
CA ALA A 8 -8.85 -2.07 10.02
C ALA A 8 -8.46 -1.39 11.35
N ALA A 9 -9.07 -1.83 12.46
CA ALA A 9 -8.76 -1.32 13.80
C ALA A 9 -7.39 -1.79 14.32
N ARG A 10 -6.81 -2.87 13.77
CA ARG A 10 -5.53 -3.44 14.20
C ARG A 10 -4.36 -2.72 13.57
N GLN A 11 -4.06 -1.53 14.06
CA GLN A 11 -2.93 -0.73 13.57
C GLN A 11 -1.65 -1.11 14.31
N PRO A 12 -0.54 -1.43 13.61
CA PRO A 12 0.73 -1.70 14.26
C PRO A 12 1.26 -0.43 14.92
N TRP A 13 1.63 -0.51 16.18
CA TRP A 13 2.22 0.62 16.91
C TRP A 13 3.57 1.05 16.30
N THR A 14 4.27 0.12 15.62
CA THR A 14 5.53 0.38 14.91
C THR A 14 5.40 1.38 13.76
N LYS A 15 4.18 1.65 13.25
CA LYS A 15 3.97 2.69 12.22
C LYS A 15 4.50 4.07 12.64
N HIS A 16 4.65 4.29 13.95
CA HIS A 16 5.19 5.55 14.46
C HIS A 16 6.68 5.72 14.17
N PHE A 17 7.41 4.63 13.92
CA PHE A 17 8.83 4.64 13.58
C PHE A 17 9.11 4.77 12.09
N THR A 18 8.10 4.69 11.23
CA THR A 18 8.27 4.77 9.76
C THR A 18 8.67 6.16 9.25
N GLY A 19 8.67 7.17 10.11
CA GLY A 19 9.01 8.54 9.71
C GLY A 19 7.95 9.27 8.88
N THR A 20 6.83 8.62 8.53
CA THR A 20 5.77 9.21 7.69
C THR A 20 5.16 10.49 8.27
N ARG A 21 5.29 10.71 9.59
CA ARG A 21 4.87 11.95 10.26
C ARG A 21 5.66 13.16 9.76
N PHE A 22 6.95 12.99 9.44
CA PHE A 22 7.81 14.06 8.97
C PHE A 22 7.42 14.56 7.58
N LEU A 23 6.73 13.73 6.78
CA LEU A 23 6.23 14.13 5.46
C LEU A 23 5.16 15.24 5.54
N LYS A 24 4.64 15.54 6.72
CA LYS A 24 3.67 16.63 6.93
C LYS A 24 4.33 17.95 7.34
N ILE A 25 5.60 17.92 7.75
CA ILE A 25 6.34 19.14 8.14
C ILE A 25 6.35 20.19 7.03
N PRO A 26 6.54 19.86 5.74
CA PRO A 26 6.47 20.86 4.67
C PRO A 26 5.14 21.62 4.63
N LEU A 27 4.02 20.99 4.97
CA LEU A 27 2.73 21.68 5.03
C LEU A 27 2.70 22.74 6.12
N VAL A 28 3.29 22.45 7.28
CA VAL A 28 3.42 23.43 8.39
C VAL A 28 4.30 24.58 7.97
N ILE A 29 5.42 24.31 7.28
CA ILE A 29 6.34 25.33 6.78
C ILE A 29 5.66 26.27 5.78
N ILE A 30 4.76 25.74 4.93
CA ILE A 30 3.97 26.53 3.95
C ILE A 30 2.89 27.37 4.66
N GLY A 31 2.64 27.12 5.96
CA GLY A 31 1.69 27.94 6.76
C GLY A 31 0.36 27.26 7.09
N PHE A 32 0.19 25.97 6.82
CA PHE A 32 -1.00 25.25 7.29
C PHE A 32 -0.94 25.03 8.80
N ASP A 33 -2.06 25.29 9.47
CA ASP A 33 -2.18 25.06 10.91
C ASP A 33 -1.98 23.57 11.26
N PRO A 34 -1.09 23.21 12.20
CA PRO A 34 -0.83 21.82 12.57
C PRO A 34 -2.08 21.08 13.08
N VAL A 35 -2.98 21.77 13.80
CA VAL A 35 -4.23 21.18 14.33
C VAL A 35 -5.15 20.82 13.16
N MET A 36 -5.27 21.69 12.17
CA MET A 36 -6.02 21.42 10.95
C MET A 36 -5.45 20.20 10.19
N ILE A 37 -4.13 20.10 10.07
CA ILE A 37 -3.49 18.94 9.42
C ILE A 37 -3.82 17.65 10.18
N ILE A 38 -3.73 17.65 11.52
CA ILE A 38 -4.07 16.49 12.35
C ILE A 38 -5.55 16.13 12.17
N PHE A 39 -6.44 17.12 12.18
CA PHE A 39 -7.88 16.92 11.98
C PHE A 39 -8.17 16.28 10.60
N CYS A 40 -7.57 16.80 9.53
CA CYS A 40 -7.72 16.24 8.19
C CYS A 40 -7.22 14.79 8.11
N VAL A 41 -6.09 14.48 8.75
CA VAL A 41 -5.56 13.10 8.83
C VAL A 41 -6.53 12.18 9.58
N PHE A 42 -7.13 12.66 10.66
CA PHE A 42 -8.10 11.90 11.43
C PHE A 42 -9.38 11.62 10.61
N ILE A 43 -9.95 12.63 9.97
CA ILE A 43 -11.14 12.48 9.11
C ILE A 43 -10.86 11.54 7.94
N ASN A 44 -9.69 11.67 7.29
CA ASN A 44 -9.30 10.76 6.21
C ASN A 44 -9.15 9.31 6.72
N GLY A 45 -8.54 9.10 7.88
CA GLY A 45 -8.43 7.77 8.49
C GLY A 45 -9.78 7.18 8.87
N TYR A 46 -10.67 8.00 9.42
CA TYR A 46 -12.04 7.62 9.77
C TYR A 46 -12.84 7.21 8.52
N TYR A 47 -12.74 7.98 7.45
CA TYR A 47 -13.35 7.63 6.17
C TYR A 47 -12.86 6.28 5.65
N GLN A 48 -11.54 6.08 5.62
CA GLN A 48 -10.94 4.83 5.15
C GLN A 48 -11.33 3.63 6.02
N PHE A 49 -11.50 3.82 7.34
CA PHE A 49 -11.96 2.76 8.23
C PHE A 49 -13.28 2.15 7.73
N PHE A 50 -14.26 2.97 7.33
CA PHE A 50 -15.52 2.47 6.78
C PHE A 50 -15.41 1.84 5.39
N CYS A 51 -14.33 2.10 4.66
CA CYS A 51 -14.07 1.43 3.40
C CYS A 51 -13.60 -0.03 3.58
N HIS A 52 -13.17 -0.44 4.79
CA HIS A 52 -12.72 -1.80 5.07
C HIS A 52 -13.91 -2.78 5.24
N THR A 53 -14.64 -3.01 4.17
CA THR A 53 -15.79 -3.93 4.20
C THR A 53 -15.96 -4.68 2.88
N GLN A 54 -16.43 -5.92 2.98
CA GLN A 54 -16.83 -6.75 1.84
C GLN A 54 -18.35 -6.74 1.60
N THR A 55 -19.14 -6.17 2.53
CA THR A 55 -20.61 -6.18 2.46
C THR A 55 -21.16 -5.15 1.50
N ILE A 56 -20.43 -4.06 1.27
CA ILE A 56 -20.82 -3.00 0.34
C ILE A 56 -20.18 -3.29 -1.01
N GLY A 57 -20.98 -3.50 -2.03
CA GLY A 57 -20.54 -3.67 -3.42
C GLY A 57 -20.08 -2.35 -4.05
N LYS A 58 -20.20 -2.25 -5.37
CA LYS A 58 -19.94 -1.00 -6.09
C LYS A 58 -21.05 0.01 -5.82
N LEU A 59 -20.65 1.25 -5.61
CA LEU A 59 -21.54 2.39 -5.45
C LEU A 59 -21.90 3.03 -6.82
N PRO A 60 -22.83 3.99 -6.87
CA PRO A 60 -23.17 4.69 -8.12
C PRO A 60 -21.93 5.29 -8.81
N ARG A 61 -21.88 5.21 -10.14
CA ARG A 61 -20.71 5.56 -10.95
C ARG A 61 -20.18 6.97 -10.69
N TRP A 62 -21.06 7.95 -10.49
CA TRP A 62 -20.68 9.33 -10.22
C TRP A 62 -19.92 9.46 -8.89
N TYR A 63 -20.33 8.70 -7.87
CA TYR A 63 -19.68 8.66 -6.56
C TYR A 63 -18.30 7.99 -6.66
N GLU A 64 -18.22 6.81 -7.28
CA GLU A 64 -16.97 6.09 -7.52
C GLU A 64 -15.99 6.82 -8.45
N TYR A 65 -16.46 7.81 -9.20
CA TYR A 65 -15.58 8.63 -10.01
C TYR A 65 -14.78 9.63 -9.17
N ILE A 66 -15.37 10.15 -8.11
CA ILE A 66 -14.80 11.22 -7.26
C ILE A 66 -14.20 10.65 -5.97
N PHE A 67 -14.94 9.76 -5.29
CA PHE A 67 -14.60 9.28 -3.95
C PHE A 67 -14.01 7.87 -3.99
N ASN A 68 -13.10 7.62 -3.05
CA ASN A 68 -12.68 6.27 -2.75
C ASN A 68 -13.87 5.50 -2.14
N THR A 69 -14.05 4.24 -2.52
CA THR A 69 -15.18 3.41 -2.07
C THR A 69 -14.67 2.09 -1.52
N PRO A 70 -15.51 1.30 -0.81
CA PRO A 70 -15.12 -0.04 -0.41
C PRO A 70 -14.60 -0.90 -1.58
N SER A 71 -15.17 -0.76 -2.79
CA SER A 71 -14.69 -1.45 -3.99
C SER A 71 -13.25 -1.05 -4.36
N HIS A 72 -12.94 0.24 -4.36
CA HIS A 72 -11.59 0.72 -4.65
C HIS A 72 -10.60 0.34 -3.55
N HIS A 73 -11.04 0.37 -2.31
CA HIS A 73 -10.21 0.06 -1.14
C HIS A 73 -9.90 -1.44 -1.04
N ARG A 74 -10.82 -2.31 -1.49
CA ARG A 74 -10.56 -3.74 -1.65
C ARG A 74 -9.43 -4.00 -2.66
N VAL A 75 -9.44 -3.31 -3.79
CA VAL A 75 -8.36 -3.37 -4.78
C VAL A 75 -7.03 -2.93 -4.17
N HIS A 76 -7.04 -1.83 -3.39
CA HIS A 76 -5.84 -1.34 -2.71
C HIS A 76 -5.22 -2.38 -1.76
N HIS A 77 -6.03 -3.13 -1.04
CA HIS A 77 -5.58 -4.17 -0.12
C HIS A 77 -5.36 -5.55 -0.76
N SER A 78 -5.56 -5.66 -2.07
CA SER A 78 -5.42 -6.94 -2.76
C SER A 78 -3.98 -7.25 -3.15
N ARG A 79 -3.61 -8.53 -3.01
CA ARG A 79 -2.32 -9.06 -3.46
C ARG A 79 -2.34 -9.63 -4.88
N ASN A 80 -3.47 -9.61 -5.55
CA ASN A 80 -3.53 -10.05 -6.95
C ASN A 80 -2.55 -9.23 -7.79
N PRO A 81 -1.76 -9.84 -8.70
CA PRO A 81 -0.80 -9.12 -9.52
C PRO A 81 -1.37 -7.91 -10.25
N LYS A 82 -2.59 -8.01 -10.77
CA LYS A 82 -3.31 -6.93 -11.44
C LYS A 82 -3.51 -5.70 -10.55
N TYR A 83 -3.74 -5.91 -9.26
CA TYR A 83 -4.15 -4.89 -8.29
C TYR A 83 -3.00 -4.30 -7.47
N LEU A 84 -1.80 -4.87 -7.55
CA LEU A 84 -0.64 -4.34 -6.81
C LEU A 84 -0.44 -2.86 -7.13
N ASP A 85 0.00 -2.08 -6.17
CA ASP A 85 0.28 -0.64 -6.32
C ASP A 85 -0.83 0.12 -7.05
N ALA A 86 -2.06 -0.02 -6.57
CA ALA A 86 -3.23 0.66 -7.11
C ALA A 86 -4.05 1.33 -6.02
N ASN A 87 -4.83 2.35 -6.40
CA ASN A 87 -5.84 3.03 -5.58
C ASN A 87 -5.29 3.55 -4.24
N TYR A 88 -4.24 4.37 -4.28
CA TYR A 88 -3.58 4.91 -3.08
C TYR A 88 -4.38 5.98 -2.34
N ALA A 89 -5.36 6.59 -3.00
CA ALA A 89 -6.11 7.70 -2.43
C ALA A 89 -6.92 7.27 -1.20
N GLY A 90 -6.86 8.06 -0.14
CA GLY A 90 -7.64 7.82 1.07
C GLY A 90 -9.11 8.16 0.91
N THR A 91 -9.44 9.36 0.44
CA THR A 91 -10.81 9.86 0.31
C THR A 91 -11.21 10.16 -1.13
N LEU A 92 -10.35 10.82 -1.92
CA LEU A 92 -10.66 11.27 -3.28
C LEU A 92 -9.90 10.44 -4.30
N ILE A 93 -10.59 9.51 -4.96
CA ILE A 93 -10.01 8.60 -5.97
C ILE A 93 -9.61 9.32 -7.27
N ILE A 94 -10.00 10.58 -7.43
CA ILE A 94 -9.60 11.40 -8.57
C ILE A 94 -8.07 11.52 -8.69
N TRP A 95 -7.35 11.45 -7.57
CA TRP A 95 -5.89 11.49 -7.58
C TRP A 95 -5.29 10.28 -8.27
N ASP A 96 -5.82 9.07 -7.97
CA ASP A 96 -5.37 7.85 -8.66
C ASP A 96 -5.67 7.90 -10.16
N ARG A 97 -6.79 8.50 -10.55
CA ARG A 97 -7.13 8.70 -11.97
C ARG A 97 -6.17 9.67 -12.64
N MET A 98 -5.80 10.76 -11.97
CA MET A 98 -4.87 11.76 -12.49
C MET A 98 -3.44 11.20 -12.63
N PHE A 99 -3.01 10.38 -11.68
CA PHE A 99 -1.65 9.81 -11.66
C PHE A 99 -1.55 8.42 -12.30
N GLY A 100 -2.64 7.88 -12.85
CA GLY A 100 -2.64 6.60 -13.57
C GLY A 100 -2.53 5.37 -12.67
N THR A 101 -2.80 5.50 -11.37
CA THR A 101 -2.77 4.40 -10.40
C THR A 101 -4.15 3.80 -10.13
N PHE A 102 -5.19 4.29 -10.80
CA PHE A 102 -6.54 3.78 -10.64
C PHE A 102 -6.74 2.42 -11.32
N VAL A 103 -7.24 1.44 -10.56
CA VAL A 103 -7.71 0.14 -11.05
C VAL A 103 -9.08 -0.16 -10.47
N ALA A 104 -10.05 -0.44 -11.33
CA ALA A 104 -11.38 -0.86 -10.89
C ALA A 104 -11.39 -2.33 -10.45
N GLU A 105 -12.19 -2.64 -9.43
CA GLU A 105 -12.45 -4.02 -9.03
C GLU A 105 -13.13 -4.79 -10.17
N ASP A 106 -12.60 -5.95 -10.52
CA ASP A 106 -13.12 -6.81 -11.57
C ASP A 106 -13.89 -8.01 -10.97
N PRO A 107 -15.19 -8.17 -11.25
CA PRO A 107 -15.95 -9.32 -10.76
C PRO A 107 -15.40 -10.68 -11.23
N LYS A 108 -14.65 -10.70 -12.34
CA LYS A 108 -14.01 -11.91 -12.87
C LYS A 108 -12.71 -12.27 -12.15
N GLU A 109 -12.15 -11.32 -11.41
CA GLU A 109 -10.91 -11.49 -10.65
C GLU A 109 -11.11 -10.96 -9.22
N PRO A 110 -11.76 -11.73 -8.34
CA PRO A 110 -12.02 -11.33 -6.96
C PRO A 110 -10.74 -10.96 -6.22
N CYS A 111 -10.83 -9.96 -5.35
CA CYS A 111 -9.70 -9.52 -4.53
C CYS A 111 -9.26 -10.63 -3.56
N ASP A 112 -7.99 -10.98 -3.61
CA ASP A 112 -7.32 -11.87 -2.65
C ASP A 112 -6.44 -11.01 -1.72
N TYR A 113 -6.60 -11.18 -0.41
CA TYR A 113 -5.99 -10.33 0.60
C TYR A 113 -4.82 -11.01 1.28
N GLY A 114 -3.81 -10.22 1.63
CA GLY A 114 -2.63 -10.69 2.34
C GLY A 114 -1.35 -10.09 1.80
N LEU A 115 -0.23 -10.63 2.26
CA LEU A 115 1.07 -10.25 1.76
C LEU A 115 1.38 -11.04 0.47
N VAL A 116 2.09 -10.40 -0.46
CA VAL A 116 2.58 -11.07 -1.69
C VAL A 116 3.48 -12.26 -1.34
N VAL A 117 4.34 -12.08 -0.33
CA VAL A 117 5.09 -13.18 0.30
C VAL A 117 4.45 -13.47 1.65
N PRO A 118 3.79 -14.63 1.82
CA PRO A 118 3.13 -14.97 3.08
C PRO A 118 4.13 -15.08 4.24
N MET A 119 3.76 -14.56 5.40
CA MET A 119 4.51 -14.79 6.63
C MET A 119 4.31 -16.22 7.11
N THR A 120 5.39 -16.85 7.53
CA THR A 120 5.40 -18.25 8.02
C THR A 120 5.39 -18.34 9.53
N THR A 121 5.48 -17.22 10.24
CA THR A 121 5.58 -17.18 11.70
C THR A 121 4.34 -16.55 12.33
N LEU A 122 4.00 -17.03 13.53
CA LEU A 122 2.98 -16.43 14.40
C LEU A 122 3.61 -15.65 15.58
N ASN A 123 4.95 -15.54 15.63
CA ASN A 123 5.61 -14.78 16.68
C ASN A 123 5.37 -13.27 16.47
N PRO A 124 4.69 -12.58 17.39
CA PRO A 124 4.32 -11.18 17.23
C PRO A 124 5.53 -10.25 17.14
N LEU A 125 6.63 -10.56 17.80
CA LEU A 125 7.86 -9.76 17.70
C LEU A 125 8.50 -9.89 16.32
N THR A 126 8.53 -11.10 15.77
CA THR A 126 8.99 -11.30 14.40
C THR A 126 8.10 -10.52 13.41
N ILE A 127 6.78 -10.67 13.54
CA ILE A 127 5.82 -9.95 12.66
C ILE A 127 6.04 -8.42 12.71
N LEU A 128 6.34 -7.86 13.88
CA LEU A 128 6.52 -6.42 14.05
C LEU A 128 7.86 -5.89 13.54
N PHE A 129 8.94 -6.68 13.64
CA PHE A 129 10.30 -6.19 13.45
C PHE A 129 11.05 -6.83 12.28
N GLU A 130 10.51 -7.87 11.64
CA GLU A 130 11.19 -8.61 10.57
C GLU A 130 11.62 -7.69 9.41
N GLU A 131 10.73 -6.81 8.95
CA GLU A 131 11.06 -5.90 7.85
C GLU A 131 12.14 -4.88 8.23
N TYR A 132 12.12 -4.35 9.46
CA TYR A 132 13.19 -3.48 9.94
C TYR A 132 14.53 -4.22 10.02
N ALA A 133 14.51 -5.47 10.48
CA ALA A 133 15.70 -6.30 10.53
C ALA A 133 16.22 -6.64 9.13
N ASN A 134 15.34 -6.90 8.17
CA ASN A 134 15.69 -7.16 6.78
C ASN A 134 16.32 -5.92 6.12
N ILE A 135 15.72 -4.75 6.29
CA ILE A 135 16.28 -3.49 5.80
C ILE A 135 17.66 -3.24 6.42
N PHE A 136 17.81 -3.44 7.72
CA PHE A 136 19.09 -3.27 8.40
C PHE A 136 20.15 -4.24 7.86
N LYS A 137 19.83 -5.53 7.72
CA LYS A 137 20.72 -6.53 7.12
C LYS A 137 21.14 -6.13 5.70
N ASP A 138 20.19 -5.67 4.88
CA ASP A 138 20.45 -5.27 3.49
C ASP A 138 21.37 -4.06 3.42
N ILE A 139 21.18 -3.05 4.27
CA ILE A 139 22.06 -1.87 4.33
C ILE A 139 23.46 -2.21 4.80
N CYS A 140 23.59 -3.18 5.71
CA CYS A 140 24.87 -3.60 6.28
C CYS A 140 25.62 -4.62 5.40
N LYS A 141 25.07 -5.05 4.26
CA LYS A 141 25.77 -5.96 3.35
C LYS A 141 27.14 -5.40 2.95
N PRO A 142 28.22 -6.21 3.03
CA PRO A 142 29.53 -5.80 2.56
C PRO A 142 29.55 -5.67 1.02
N GLY A 143 30.36 -4.75 0.52
CA GLY A 143 30.61 -4.61 -0.92
C GLY A 143 29.53 -3.88 -1.73
N ILE A 144 28.41 -3.45 -1.12
CA ILE A 144 27.38 -2.70 -1.83
C ILE A 144 27.69 -1.19 -1.83
N SER A 145 27.30 -0.50 -2.91
CA SER A 145 27.50 0.94 -3.07
C SER A 145 26.64 1.77 -2.11
N LEU A 146 27.03 3.02 -1.84
CA LEU A 146 26.21 3.98 -1.06
C LEU A 146 24.84 4.21 -1.72
N LYS A 147 24.76 4.21 -3.06
CA LYS A 147 23.51 4.31 -3.80
C LYS A 147 22.62 3.11 -3.50
N ALA A 148 23.14 1.89 -3.45
CA ALA A 148 22.37 0.70 -3.11
C ALA A 148 21.85 0.76 -1.66
N ARG A 149 22.66 1.23 -0.70
CA ARG A 149 22.21 1.45 0.69
C ARG A 149 21.05 2.44 0.77
N PHE A 150 21.15 3.55 0.02
CA PHE A 150 20.06 4.53 -0.09
C PHE A 150 18.80 3.92 -0.69
N MET A 151 18.94 3.11 -1.75
CA MET A 151 17.81 2.44 -2.40
C MET A 151 17.12 1.40 -1.51
N TYR A 152 17.83 0.74 -0.60
CA TYR A 152 17.20 -0.15 0.39
C TYR A 152 16.35 0.60 1.41
N LEU A 153 16.63 1.89 1.69
CA LEU A 153 15.84 2.74 2.58
C LEU A 153 14.66 3.43 1.90
N PHE A 154 14.88 3.93 0.68
CA PHE A 154 13.96 4.86 0.02
C PHE A 154 13.46 4.37 -1.34
N GLY A 155 13.97 3.25 -1.82
CA GLY A 155 13.55 2.64 -3.08
C GLY A 155 12.20 1.96 -3.00
N PRO A 156 11.65 1.53 -4.14
CA PRO A 156 10.37 0.84 -4.19
C PRO A 156 10.45 -0.52 -3.46
N PRO A 157 9.37 -0.97 -2.82
CA PRO A 157 9.28 -2.29 -2.21
C PRO A 157 9.66 -3.40 -3.20
N GLY A 158 10.44 -4.38 -2.72
CA GLY A 158 10.93 -5.47 -3.58
C GLY A 158 12.16 -5.12 -4.41
N TRP A 159 12.71 -3.91 -4.31
CA TRP A 159 13.97 -3.58 -4.94
C TRP A 159 15.14 -4.31 -4.27
N SER A 160 16.07 -4.81 -5.08
CA SER A 160 17.35 -5.36 -4.61
C SER A 160 18.48 -4.97 -5.57
N HIS A 161 19.69 -4.77 -5.02
CA HIS A 161 20.85 -4.35 -5.82
C HIS A 161 21.32 -5.38 -6.83
N ASP A 162 20.97 -6.65 -6.62
CA ASP A 162 21.33 -7.82 -7.41
C ASP A 162 20.16 -8.40 -8.22
N GLY A 163 18.98 -7.76 -8.17
CA GLY A 163 17.77 -8.23 -8.85
C GLY A 163 17.18 -9.53 -8.28
N SER A 164 17.61 -9.95 -7.07
CA SER A 164 17.15 -11.21 -6.44
C SER A 164 15.70 -11.15 -5.97
N ARG A 165 15.13 -9.95 -5.82
CA ARG A 165 13.73 -9.72 -5.43
C ARG A 165 12.95 -9.16 -6.63
N LYS A 166 11.65 -9.42 -6.64
CA LYS A 166 10.74 -8.85 -7.65
C LYS A 166 10.02 -7.63 -7.09
N MET A 167 10.04 -6.54 -7.83
CA MET A 167 9.18 -5.40 -7.58
C MET A 167 7.75 -5.71 -8.06
N SER A 168 6.78 -4.95 -7.59
CA SER A 168 5.38 -5.07 -8.02
C SER A 168 5.23 -4.86 -9.55
N THR A 169 6.04 -4.00 -10.13
CA THR A 169 6.12 -3.79 -11.59
C THR A 169 6.49 -5.07 -12.34
N ASP A 170 7.47 -5.81 -11.82
CA ASP A 170 7.94 -7.07 -12.43
C ASP A 170 6.85 -8.15 -12.34
N ILE A 171 6.19 -8.24 -11.18
CA ILE A 171 5.09 -9.19 -10.94
C ILE A 171 3.91 -8.89 -11.88
N LYS A 172 3.55 -7.61 -12.05
CA LYS A 172 2.52 -7.19 -13.01
C LYS A 172 2.90 -7.56 -14.45
N GLN A 173 4.13 -7.29 -14.84
CA GLN A 173 4.60 -7.58 -16.19
C GLN A 173 4.56 -9.09 -16.49
N ASP A 174 5.00 -9.91 -15.54
CA ASP A 174 4.94 -11.38 -15.66
C ASP A 174 3.49 -11.86 -15.80
N TYR A 175 2.57 -11.29 -15.01
CA TYR A 175 1.14 -11.61 -15.10
C TYR A 175 0.57 -11.29 -16.47
N TYR A 176 0.80 -10.09 -17.01
CA TYR A 176 0.28 -9.70 -18.33
C TYR A 176 0.93 -10.49 -19.48
N ASN A 177 2.20 -10.83 -19.38
CA ASN A 177 2.87 -11.68 -20.34
C ASN A 177 2.25 -13.09 -20.37
N THR A 178 1.94 -13.66 -19.21
CA THR A 178 1.27 -14.95 -19.08
C THR A 178 -0.12 -14.94 -19.71
N LEU A 179 -0.91 -13.87 -19.47
CA LEU A 179 -2.22 -13.71 -20.08
C LEU A 179 -2.16 -13.59 -21.62
N LYS A 180 -1.11 -12.96 -22.15
CA LYS A 180 -0.91 -12.81 -23.60
C LYS A 180 -0.54 -14.13 -24.26
N ASN A 181 0.24 -14.96 -23.59
CA ASN A 181 0.69 -16.25 -24.13
C ASN A 181 -0.40 -17.34 -24.09
N ASN A 182 -1.43 -17.16 -23.23
CA ASN A 182 -2.56 -18.09 -23.09
C ASN A 182 -3.77 -17.74 -23.98
N ARG A 183 -3.63 -16.75 -24.85
CA ARG A 183 -4.63 -16.37 -25.88
C ARG A 183 -4.18 -16.82 -27.27
#